data_7e5f01e08edc6b93e2d226bcde4ff3e5
#
_entry.id   7e5f01e08edc6b93e2d226bcde4ff3e5
#
_cell.length_a   1.000
_cell.length_b   1.000
_cell.length_c   1.000
_cell.angle_alpha   90.00
_cell.angle_beta   90.00
_cell.angle_gamma   90.00
#
_symmetry.space_group_name_H-M   'P 1'
#
loop_
_entity.id
_entity.type
_entity.pdbx_description
1 polymer ?
#
loop_
_entity_poly.entity_id
_entity_poly.type
_entity_poly.pdbx_seq_one_letter_code
_entity_poly.pdbx_strand_id
1 'polypeptide(L)'
;MDKNIPQDSPQVTDAGTPTDAPGSSRREFLGQSGRVAAGVGVAALLGNLGQYALSYAAGGPPIKIGVLHSLSGTMAISEVSLRDVVLMAVEEINKAGGVMGRQVEAKVVDPASNWDLFAEKAKQLLLEDKVSVVFGCWTSVSRKSVLPVFEKNNGLLFYP
;
A
#
# COMPACT_ATOMS: atom_id res chain seq x y z
N MET A 1 29.98 -38.80 65.79
CA MET A 1 29.26 -39.09 64.55
C MET A 1 29.79 -38.20 63.47
N ASP A 2 30.80 -38.70 62.81
CA ASP A 2 31.54 -38.06 61.73
C ASP A 2 30.67 -38.03 60.46
N LYS A 3 30.66 -36.89 59.82
CA LYS A 3 30.22 -36.78 58.41
C LYS A 3 31.31 -36.16 57.60
N ASN A 4 32.04 -37.01 56.98
CA ASN A 4 33.07 -36.77 55.99
C ASN A 4 32.40 -36.25 54.71
N ILE A 5 32.75 -35.03 54.28
CA ILE A 5 32.33 -34.46 53.00
C ILE A 5 33.55 -34.43 52.09
N PRO A 6 33.57 -35.08 50.92
CA PRO A 6 34.68 -34.94 49.99
C PRO A 6 34.59 -33.61 49.27
N GLN A 7 35.64 -32.83 49.32
CA GLN A 7 35.88 -31.65 48.49
C GLN A 7 36.44 -32.12 47.16
N ASP A 8 35.58 -32.13 46.14
CA ASP A 8 36.03 -32.33 44.77
C ASP A 8 35.98 -30.96 44.05
N SER A 9 37.12 -30.38 43.82
CA SER A 9 37.30 -29.13 43.11
C SER A 9 37.59 -29.45 41.65
N PRO A 10 36.79 -28.99 40.68
CA PRO A 10 37.13 -29.18 39.28
C PRO A 10 38.29 -28.30 38.88
N GLN A 11 39.27 -28.92 38.30
CA GLN A 11 40.44 -28.32 37.66
C GLN A 11 40.01 -27.38 36.55
N VAL A 12 40.45 -26.12 36.62
CA VAL A 12 40.33 -25.14 35.54
C VAL A 12 41.27 -25.53 34.42
N THR A 13 40.76 -26.06 33.36
CA THR A 13 41.51 -26.28 32.11
C THR A 13 41.65 -24.92 31.40
N ASP A 14 42.87 -24.57 31.15
CA ASP A 14 43.33 -23.40 30.39
C ASP A 14 42.67 -23.39 29.01
N ALA A 15 41.71 -22.46 28.82
CA ALA A 15 41.02 -22.26 27.54
C ALA A 15 41.91 -21.33 26.69
N GLY A 16 42.37 -21.90 25.59
CA GLY A 16 43.23 -21.23 24.61
C GLY A 16 42.75 -19.87 24.19
N THR A 17 43.70 -19.00 24.02
CA THR A 17 43.63 -17.66 23.48
C THR A 17 42.76 -17.61 22.21
N PRO A 18 41.74 -16.73 22.07
CA PRO A 18 41.03 -16.57 20.82
C PRO A 18 42.00 -16.00 19.77
N THR A 19 42.13 -16.73 18.67
CA THR A 19 42.83 -16.26 17.48
C THR A 19 42.16 -15.00 16.97
N ASP A 20 42.93 -13.94 16.80
CA ASP A 20 42.54 -12.66 16.18
C ASP A 20 41.82 -12.89 14.85
N ALA A 21 40.55 -12.56 14.82
CA ALA A 21 39.87 -12.32 13.55
C ALA A 21 40.48 -11.09 12.88
N PRO A 22 40.73 -11.08 11.58
CA PRO A 22 41.31 -9.94 10.88
C PRO A 22 40.37 -8.73 11.03
N GLY A 23 40.76 -7.79 11.86
CA GLY A 23 40.04 -6.53 12.04
C GLY A 23 40.06 -5.76 10.73
N SER A 24 38.86 -5.50 10.19
CA SER A 24 38.69 -4.61 9.05
C SER A 24 39.32 -3.25 9.36
N SER A 25 40.25 -2.80 8.51
CA SER A 25 40.97 -1.55 8.76
C SER A 25 39.99 -0.36 8.71
N ARG A 26 40.30 0.70 9.48
CA ARG A 26 39.51 1.94 9.44
C ARG A 26 39.28 2.49 8.02
N ARG A 27 40.20 2.20 7.08
CA ARG A 27 40.07 2.55 5.66
C ARG A 27 39.02 1.75 4.94
N GLU A 28 38.85 0.45 5.23
CA GLU A 28 37.80 -0.39 4.66
C GLU A 28 36.42 0.00 5.19
N PHE A 29 36.31 0.31 6.48
CA PHE A 29 35.06 0.80 7.08
C PHE A 29 34.62 2.14 6.47
N LEU A 30 35.53 3.07 6.25
CA LEU A 30 35.24 4.37 5.61
C LEU A 30 34.92 4.21 4.12
N GLY A 31 35.52 3.24 3.42
CA GLY A 31 35.22 2.93 2.03
C GLY A 31 33.81 2.32 1.84
N GLN A 32 33.39 1.47 2.77
CA GLN A 32 32.04 0.90 2.77
C GLN A 32 30.96 1.93 3.16
N SER A 33 31.25 2.78 4.15
CA SER A 33 30.36 3.87 4.56
C SER A 33 30.14 4.89 3.45
N GLY A 34 31.17 5.18 2.64
CA GLY A 34 31.07 6.09 1.50
C GLY A 34 30.18 5.56 0.37
N ARG A 35 30.12 4.23 0.15
CA ARG A 35 29.25 3.64 -0.86
C ARG A 35 27.77 3.62 -0.46
N VAL A 36 27.48 3.42 0.82
CA VAL A 36 26.12 3.51 1.35
C VAL A 36 25.63 4.97 1.36
N ALA A 37 26.49 5.93 1.72
CA ALA A 37 26.15 7.35 1.70
C ALA A 37 25.89 7.91 0.30
N ALA A 38 26.63 7.44 -0.73
CA ALA A 38 26.38 7.85 -2.11
C ALA A 38 25.03 7.33 -2.65
N GLY A 39 24.60 6.12 -2.25
CA GLY A 39 23.29 5.58 -2.62
C GLY A 39 22.12 6.33 -1.97
N VAL A 40 22.26 6.76 -0.73
CA VAL A 40 21.23 7.52 -0.01
C VAL A 40 21.18 8.98 -0.47
N GLY A 41 22.32 9.58 -0.84
CA GLY A 41 22.39 10.97 -1.30
C GLY A 41 21.71 11.22 -2.65
N VAL A 42 21.77 10.28 -3.58
CA VAL A 42 21.11 10.37 -4.90
C VAL A 42 19.59 10.21 -4.76
N ALA A 43 19.11 9.38 -3.82
CA ALA A 43 17.68 9.24 -3.53
C ALA A 43 17.07 10.50 -2.90
N ALA A 44 17.84 11.24 -2.10
CA ALA A 44 17.39 12.50 -1.47
C ALA A 44 17.29 13.67 -2.45
N LEU A 45 18.06 13.66 -3.55
CA LEU A 45 18.06 14.72 -4.57
C LEU A 45 16.92 14.61 -5.59
N LEU A 46 16.28 13.43 -5.71
CA LEU A 46 15.18 13.20 -6.66
C LEU A 46 13.79 13.51 -6.07
N GLY A 47 13.71 14.09 -4.86
CA GLY A 47 12.47 14.55 -4.25
C GLY A 47 11.40 13.46 -4.12
N ASN A 48 10.14 13.86 -3.99
CA ASN A 48 9.00 12.97 -3.84
C ASN A 48 8.84 11.90 -4.93
N LEU A 49 9.37 12.13 -6.13
CA LEU A 49 9.37 11.16 -7.24
C LEU A 49 10.12 9.86 -6.91
N GLY A 50 11.18 9.93 -6.12
CA GLY A 50 11.96 8.76 -5.71
C GLY A 50 11.20 7.83 -4.75
N GLN A 51 10.36 8.38 -3.87
CA GLN A 51 9.55 7.58 -2.95
C GLN A 51 8.44 6.81 -3.69
N TYR A 52 7.81 7.44 -4.69
CA TYR A 52 6.83 6.76 -5.54
C TYR A 52 7.47 5.64 -6.37
N ALA A 53 8.65 5.87 -6.93
CA ALA A 53 9.36 4.84 -7.71
C ALA A 53 9.81 3.63 -6.86
N LEU A 54 10.24 3.87 -5.61
CA LEU A 54 10.62 2.78 -4.68
C LEU A 54 9.40 2.00 -4.20
N SER A 55 8.26 2.64 -3.97
CA SER A 55 7.01 1.97 -3.62
C SER A 55 6.49 1.11 -4.78
N TYR A 56 6.63 1.57 -6.01
CA TYR A 56 6.31 0.79 -7.21
C TYR A 56 7.21 -0.44 -7.38
N ALA A 57 8.48 -0.33 -7.03
CA ALA A 57 9.43 -1.44 -7.12
C ALA A 57 9.21 -2.53 -6.06
N ALA A 58 8.62 -2.18 -4.91
CA ALA A 58 8.46 -3.10 -3.79
C ALA A 58 7.12 -3.86 -3.76
N GLY A 59 6.04 -3.31 -4.36
CA GLY A 59 4.67 -3.81 -4.16
C GLY A 59 3.96 -4.37 -5.39
N GLY A 60 4.50 -4.20 -6.59
CA GLY A 60 3.83 -4.58 -7.84
C GLY A 60 2.87 -3.51 -8.38
N PRO A 61 2.04 -3.81 -9.39
CA PRO A 61 1.16 -2.84 -10.03
C PRO A 61 0.12 -2.28 -9.04
N PRO A 62 -0.33 -1.02 -9.25
CA PRO A 62 -1.29 -0.39 -8.35
C PRO A 62 -2.61 -1.18 -8.28
N ILE A 63 -3.27 -1.07 -7.13
CA ILE A 63 -4.62 -1.60 -6.94
C ILE A 63 -5.60 -0.55 -7.46
N LYS A 64 -6.32 -0.87 -8.54
CA LYS A 64 -7.30 0.04 -9.09
C LYS A 64 -8.63 -0.11 -8.35
N ILE A 65 -9.21 1.03 -7.94
CA ILE A 65 -10.56 1.11 -7.41
C ILE A 65 -11.40 2.04 -8.27
N GLY A 66 -12.70 1.76 -8.38
CA GLY A 66 -13.66 2.64 -9.06
C GLY A 66 -14.32 3.60 -8.09
N VAL A 67 -14.57 4.82 -8.54
CA VAL A 67 -15.37 5.82 -7.82
C VAL A 67 -16.50 6.26 -8.74
N LEU A 68 -17.73 5.82 -8.42
CA LEU A 68 -18.92 5.98 -9.25
C LEU A 68 -19.92 6.88 -8.53
N HIS A 69 -19.68 8.18 -8.65
CA HIS A 69 -20.52 9.24 -8.08
C HIS A 69 -20.80 10.32 -9.13
N SER A 70 -22.03 10.88 -9.12
CA SER A 70 -22.38 11.98 -10.02
C SER A 70 -21.63 13.26 -9.62
N LEU A 71 -20.82 13.74 -10.54
CA LEU A 71 -20.07 15.00 -10.40
C LEU A 71 -20.80 16.15 -11.08
N SER A 72 -21.81 15.82 -11.88
CA SER A 72 -22.69 16.76 -12.56
C SER A 72 -24.16 16.35 -12.41
N GLY A 73 -25.10 17.26 -12.78
CA GLY A 73 -26.53 17.02 -12.61
C GLY A 73 -27.04 17.23 -11.18
N THR A 74 -28.26 16.75 -10.93
CA THR A 74 -28.99 17.05 -9.67
C THR A 74 -28.40 16.39 -8.43
N MET A 75 -27.71 15.25 -8.57
CA MET A 75 -27.09 14.53 -7.45
C MET A 75 -25.72 15.06 -7.08
N ALA A 76 -25.10 15.89 -7.90
CA ALA A 76 -23.75 16.43 -7.66
C ALA A 76 -23.61 17.15 -6.32
N ILE A 77 -24.67 17.81 -5.86
CA ILE A 77 -24.70 18.51 -4.56
C ILE A 77 -24.31 17.61 -3.37
N SER A 78 -24.62 16.34 -3.46
CA SER A 78 -24.30 15.35 -2.40
C SER A 78 -23.12 14.45 -2.80
N GLU A 79 -23.07 14.03 -4.05
CA GLU A 79 -22.13 12.98 -4.48
C GLU A 79 -20.71 13.49 -4.72
N VAL A 80 -20.51 14.80 -4.96
CA VAL A 80 -19.16 15.38 -5.06
C VAL A 80 -18.39 15.22 -3.76
N SER A 81 -19.02 15.49 -2.62
CA SER A 81 -18.37 15.33 -1.31
C SER A 81 -18.04 13.87 -1.01
N LEU A 82 -18.89 12.93 -1.44
CA LEU A 82 -18.62 11.50 -1.28
C LEU A 82 -17.40 11.06 -2.11
N ARG A 83 -17.28 11.54 -3.36
CA ARG A 83 -16.08 11.35 -4.17
C ARG A 83 -14.83 11.90 -3.46
N ASP A 84 -14.91 13.11 -2.90
CA ASP A 84 -13.77 13.75 -2.23
C ASP A 84 -13.32 12.97 -1.00
N VAL A 85 -14.25 12.42 -0.22
CA VAL A 85 -13.92 11.54 0.92
C VAL A 85 -13.20 10.28 0.48
N VAL A 86 -13.63 9.63 -0.61
CA VAL A 86 -12.93 8.45 -1.14
C VAL A 86 -11.51 8.82 -1.58
N LEU A 87 -11.34 9.94 -2.29
CA LEU A 87 -10.03 10.39 -2.74
C LEU A 87 -9.10 10.75 -1.58
N MET A 88 -9.63 11.40 -0.53
CA MET A 88 -8.89 11.69 0.68
C MET A 88 -8.41 10.40 1.36
N ALA A 89 -9.27 9.41 1.50
CA ALA A 89 -8.90 8.11 2.07
C ALA A 89 -7.83 7.39 1.24
N VAL A 90 -7.93 7.44 -0.10
CA VAL A 90 -6.90 6.90 -1.00
C VAL A 90 -5.56 7.59 -0.80
N GLU A 91 -5.56 8.91 -0.65
CA GLU A 91 -4.34 9.69 -0.41
C GLU A 91 -3.69 9.30 0.93
N GLU A 92 -4.48 9.17 2.01
CA GLU A 92 -4.00 8.74 3.32
C GLU A 92 -3.40 7.34 3.28
N ILE A 93 -4.09 6.39 2.63
CA ILE A 93 -3.60 5.01 2.46
C ILE A 93 -2.28 5.02 1.69
N ASN A 94 -2.19 5.79 0.61
CA ASN A 94 -1.00 5.86 -0.21
C ASN A 94 0.18 6.52 0.53
N LYS A 95 -0.05 7.54 1.35
CA LYS A 95 0.95 8.15 2.23
C LYS A 95 1.47 7.17 3.28
N ALA A 96 0.61 6.27 3.75
CA ALA A 96 0.98 5.22 4.69
C ALA A 96 1.73 4.03 4.04
N GLY A 97 1.98 4.07 2.72
CA GLY A 97 2.71 3.01 2.00
C GLY A 97 1.80 2.10 1.14
N GLY A 98 0.52 2.45 1.02
CA GLY A 98 -0.45 1.71 0.22
C GLY A 98 -0.99 0.44 0.91
N VAL A 99 -1.64 -0.40 0.14
CA VAL A 99 -2.17 -1.69 0.62
C VAL A 99 -1.19 -2.80 0.26
N MET A 100 -0.62 -3.47 1.26
CA MET A 100 0.42 -4.49 1.08
C MET A 100 1.61 -4.00 0.24
N GLY A 101 2.02 -2.74 0.44
CA GLY A 101 3.11 -2.11 -0.31
C GLY A 101 2.75 -1.65 -1.72
N ARG A 102 1.49 -1.77 -2.13
CA ARG A 102 0.99 -1.35 -3.45
C ARG A 102 0.18 -0.08 -3.33
N GLN A 103 0.42 0.87 -4.22
CA GLN A 103 -0.37 2.11 -4.28
C GLN A 103 -1.80 1.82 -4.74
N VAL A 104 -2.77 2.59 -4.25
CA VAL A 104 -4.16 2.56 -4.69
C VAL A 104 -4.36 3.64 -5.74
N GLU A 105 -4.93 3.27 -6.89
CA GLU A 105 -5.27 4.18 -7.99
C GLU A 105 -6.80 4.28 -8.11
N ALA A 106 -7.34 5.48 -7.91
CA ALA A 106 -8.77 5.73 -8.05
C ALA A 106 -9.13 6.09 -9.49
N LYS A 107 -10.05 5.33 -10.08
CA LYS A 107 -10.70 5.63 -11.37
C LYS A 107 -12.03 6.29 -11.09
N VAL A 108 -12.08 7.60 -11.26
CA VAL A 108 -13.29 8.41 -11.03
C VAL A 108 -14.07 8.54 -12.33
N VAL A 109 -15.36 8.26 -12.29
CA VAL A 109 -16.27 8.40 -13.43
C VAL A 109 -17.51 9.19 -13.02
N ASP A 110 -18.03 10.00 -13.93
CA ASP A 110 -19.24 10.80 -13.74
C ASP A 110 -20.40 10.20 -14.53
N PRO A 111 -21.43 9.66 -13.88
CA PRO A 111 -22.67 9.23 -14.53
C PRO A 111 -23.69 10.37 -14.68
N ALA A 112 -23.35 11.61 -14.40
CA ALA A 112 -24.13 12.82 -14.63
C ALA A 112 -25.58 12.76 -14.11
N SER A 113 -25.82 12.09 -12.98
CA SER A 113 -27.16 11.87 -12.41
C SER A 113 -28.13 11.12 -13.31
N ASN A 114 -27.62 10.37 -14.29
CA ASN A 114 -28.38 9.57 -15.24
C ASN A 114 -28.23 8.07 -14.93
N TRP A 115 -29.35 7.40 -14.70
CA TRP A 115 -29.36 6.01 -14.23
C TRP A 115 -28.82 5.02 -15.25
N ASP A 116 -29.04 5.25 -16.54
CA ASP A 116 -28.50 4.41 -17.61
C ASP A 116 -26.96 4.59 -17.69
N LEU A 117 -26.48 5.82 -17.54
CA LEU A 117 -25.05 6.10 -17.50
C LEU A 117 -24.38 5.47 -16.26
N PHE A 118 -25.07 5.35 -15.13
CA PHE A 118 -24.53 4.58 -13.99
C PHE A 118 -24.19 3.15 -14.39
N ALA A 119 -25.11 2.45 -15.12
CA ALA A 119 -24.86 1.10 -15.57
C ALA A 119 -23.73 1.00 -16.61
N GLU A 120 -23.65 1.96 -17.53
CA GLU A 120 -22.55 2.03 -18.51
C GLU A 120 -21.20 2.29 -17.84
N LYS A 121 -21.12 3.25 -16.92
CA LYS A 121 -19.90 3.56 -16.17
C LYS A 121 -19.49 2.41 -15.26
N ALA A 122 -20.43 1.69 -14.66
CA ALA A 122 -20.13 0.46 -13.93
C ALA A 122 -19.48 -0.60 -14.82
N LYS A 123 -19.98 -0.80 -16.05
CA LYS A 123 -19.35 -1.70 -17.02
C LYS A 123 -17.94 -1.26 -17.39
N GLN A 124 -17.76 0.03 -17.68
CA GLN A 124 -16.44 0.60 -17.96
C GLN A 124 -15.45 0.28 -16.84
N LEU A 125 -15.79 0.58 -15.58
CA LEU A 125 -14.94 0.34 -14.43
C LEU A 125 -14.56 -1.14 -14.27
N LEU A 126 -15.53 -2.05 -14.41
CA LEU A 126 -15.31 -3.48 -14.18
C LEU A 126 -14.59 -4.16 -15.35
N LEU A 127 -14.96 -3.87 -16.59
CA LEU A 127 -14.50 -4.61 -17.76
C LEU A 127 -13.30 -3.98 -18.46
N GLU A 128 -13.25 -2.64 -18.55
CA GLU A 128 -12.21 -1.91 -19.25
C GLU A 128 -11.08 -1.51 -18.27
N ASP A 129 -11.43 -0.78 -17.20
CA ASP A 129 -10.47 -0.33 -16.19
C ASP A 129 -9.99 -1.47 -15.28
N LYS A 130 -10.80 -2.54 -15.17
CA LYS A 130 -10.52 -3.73 -14.34
C LYS A 130 -10.25 -3.38 -12.89
N VAL A 131 -11.13 -2.59 -12.31
CA VAL A 131 -11.04 -2.21 -10.90
C VAL A 131 -11.39 -3.40 -10.00
N SER A 132 -10.75 -3.48 -8.85
CA SER A 132 -10.97 -4.55 -7.87
C SER A 132 -12.26 -4.35 -7.07
N VAL A 133 -12.68 -3.10 -6.89
CA VAL A 133 -13.84 -2.70 -6.10
C VAL A 133 -14.34 -1.34 -6.57
N VAL A 134 -15.63 -1.08 -6.43
CA VAL A 134 -16.25 0.22 -6.73
C VAL A 134 -16.87 0.80 -5.47
N PHE A 135 -16.62 2.08 -5.23
CA PHE A 135 -17.28 2.91 -4.21
C PHE A 135 -18.23 3.87 -4.91
N GLY A 136 -19.51 3.88 -4.55
CA GLY A 136 -20.45 4.79 -5.18
C GLY A 136 -21.91 4.41 -5.05
N CYS A 137 -22.75 4.97 -5.91
CA CYS A 137 -24.19 4.68 -5.97
C CYS A 137 -24.94 5.08 -4.69
N TRP A 138 -24.88 6.37 -4.33
CA TRP A 138 -25.56 6.92 -3.16
C TRP A 138 -27.09 6.68 -3.15
N THR A 139 -27.77 6.82 -4.30
CA THR A 139 -29.22 6.64 -4.35
C THR A 139 -29.62 5.17 -4.57
N SER A 140 -30.79 4.78 -4.03
CA SER A 140 -31.32 3.44 -4.27
C SER A 140 -31.59 3.13 -5.74
N VAL A 141 -31.90 4.16 -6.54
CA VAL A 141 -32.13 4.01 -7.97
C VAL A 141 -30.82 3.71 -8.70
N SER A 142 -29.75 4.45 -8.39
CA SER A 142 -28.43 4.17 -8.98
C SER A 142 -27.94 2.76 -8.64
N ARG A 143 -28.13 2.30 -7.40
CA ARG A 143 -27.80 0.92 -7.00
C ARG A 143 -28.57 -0.12 -7.81
N LYS A 144 -29.88 0.09 -7.97
CA LYS A 144 -30.71 -0.83 -8.76
C LYS A 144 -30.31 -0.87 -10.23
N SER A 145 -29.90 0.26 -10.81
CA SER A 145 -29.47 0.30 -12.22
C SER A 145 -28.15 -0.44 -12.45
N VAL A 146 -27.21 -0.41 -11.48
CA VAL A 146 -25.91 -1.08 -11.62
C VAL A 146 -25.94 -2.54 -11.17
N LEU A 147 -26.91 -2.95 -10.34
CA LEU A 147 -26.99 -4.29 -9.77
C LEU A 147 -26.79 -5.42 -10.79
N PRO A 148 -27.51 -5.45 -11.94
CA PRO A 148 -27.32 -6.50 -12.93
C PRO A 148 -25.90 -6.55 -13.51
N VAL A 149 -25.23 -5.40 -13.58
CA VAL A 149 -23.85 -5.30 -14.09
C VAL A 149 -22.88 -5.92 -13.09
N PHE A 150 -23.04 -5.62 -11.80
CA PHE A 150 -22.18 -6.15 -10.74
C PHE A 150 -22.37 -7.65 -10.55
N GLU A 151 -23.63 -8.14 -10.54
CA GLU A 151 -23.93 -9.57 -10.42
C GLU A 151 -23.37 -10.36 -11.58
N LYS A 152 -23.59 -9.90 -12.83
CA LYS A 152 -23.10 -10.59 -14.02
C LYS A 152 -21.57 -10.69 -14.07
N ASN A 153 -20.87 -9.69 -13.55
CA ASN A 153 -19.41 -9.61 -13.63
C ASN A 153 -18.72 -9.95 -12.29
N ASN A 154 -19.46 -10.46 -11.33
CA ASN A 154 -18.95 -10.77 -9.98
C ASN A 154 -18.18 -9.59 -9.34
N GLY A 155 -18.72 -8.38 -9.55
CA GLY A 155 -18.14 -7.14 -9.08
C GLY A 155 -18.45 -6.86 -7.61
N LEU A 156 -17.58 -6.13 -6.93
CA LEU A 156 -17.77 -5.71 -5.54
C LEU A 156 -18.12 -4.23 -5.49
N LEU A 157 -19.26 -3.90 -4.86
CA LEU A 157 -19.75 -2.53 -4.69
C LEU A 157 -19.90 -2.19 -3.21
N PHE A 158 -19.26 -1.11 -2.78
CA PHE A 158 -19.54 -0.45 -1.51
C PHE A 158 -20.31 0.84 -1.75
N TYR A 159 -21.41 0.99 -1.06
CA TYR A 159 -22.28 2.18 -1.16
C TYR A 159 -22.62 2.72 0.23
N PRO A 160 -22.78 4.05 0.38
CA PRO A 160 -23.13 4.70 1.63
C PRO A 160 -24.61 4.50 1.98
#